data_a930e432d63e2689973f2d85202feb9b
#
_entry.id   a930e432d63e2689973f2d85202feb9b
#
_cell.length_a   1.000
_cell.length_b   1.000
_cell.length_c   1.000
_cell.angle_alpha   90.00
_cell.angle_beta   90.00
_cell.angle_gamma   90.00
#
_symmetry.space_group_name_H-M   'P 1'
#
loop_
_entity.id
_entity.type
_entity.pdbx_description
1 polymer ?
#
loop_
_entity_poly.entity_id
_entity_poly.type
_entity_poly.pdbx_seq_one_letter_code
_entity_poly.pdbx_strand_id
1 'polypeptide(L)'
;MYYGKLPILLLAQLSASSPNSTNSQIASYILNHLEEVRNSSIRDLASKCYVSLSSISRFCRDMGLNDFAELRELITETDLKFEIASESDDPETQKKDYLTKVRESLFLVEKSLDMKKIGKLVEDIDRYPKISVFGILKGETAAINLQTSLLMLGKYSHTQLHFSKQIEYLEQADEDDLIILFSYTGIYFDYEYPNRRIPPNVKRPKVWFITGNTQVKKSEYINEVLYFSSRQNQPSHPYQLQAVGDIIAQSYAHYLAGKQKPDD
;
A
#
# COMPACT_ATOMS: atom_id res chain seq x y z
N MET A 1 -11.20 -2.33 -10.90
CA MET A 1 -10.39 -1.69 -9.84
C MET A 1 -11.36 -1.04 -8.88
N TYR A 2 -11.37 -1.44 -7.61
CA TYR A 2 -12.46 -1.07 -6.67
C TYR A 2 -12.33 0.32 -6.07
N TYR A 3 -11.15 0.88 -6.12
CA TYR A 3 -10.89 2.26 -5.72
C TYR A 3 -10.02 2.88 -6.79
N GLY A 4 -10.44 4.01 -7.33
CA GLY A 4 -9.55 4.83 -8.13
C GLY A 4 -8.30 5.23 -7.31
N LYS A 5 -7.27 5.68 -7.98
CA LYS A 5 -6.04 6.21 -7.38
C LYS A 5 -6.34 7.24 -6.28
N LEU A 6 -7.24 8.17 -6.56
CA LEU A 6 -7.49 9.34 -5.74
C LEU A 6 -8.04 9.03 -4.34
N PRO A 7 -9.10 8.20 -4.15
CA PRO A 7 -9.61 7.91 -2.82
C PRO A 7 -8.55 7.29 -1.89
N ILE A 8 -7.67 6.47 -2.45
CA ILE A 8 -6.56 5.86 -1.70
C ILE A 8 -5.60 6.94 -1.19
N LEU A 9 -5.19 7.87 -2.05
CA LEU A 9 -4.30 8.97 -1.67
C LEU A 9 -4.94 9.91 -0.65
N LEU A 10 -6.21 10.28 -0.86
CA LEU A 10 -6.94 11.16 0.07
C LEU A 10 -7.12 10.51 1.45
N LEU A 11 -7.49 9.23 1.50
CA LEU A 11 -7.63 8.52 2.78
C LEU A 11 -6.29 8.33 3.48
N ALA A 12 -5.21 8.02 2.75
CA ALA A 12 -3.87 7.95 3.32
C ALA A 12 -3.43 9.30 3.89
N GLN A 13 -3.73 10.40 3.18
CA GLN A 13 -3.46 11.76 3.66
C GLN A 13 -4.20 12.06 4.97
N LEU A 14 -5.49 11.68 5.06
CA LEU A 14 -6.29 11.88 6.28
C LEU A 14 -5.78 11.05 7.45
N SER A 15 -5.38 9.81 7.21
CA SER A 15 -4.88 8.90 8.24
C SER A 15 -3.54 9.36 8.82
N ALA A 16 -2.71 9.98 7.99
CA ALA A 16 -1.34 10.31 8.35
C ALA A 16 -1.16 11.76 8.85
N SER A 17 -2.14 12.64 8.66
CA SER A 17 -2.03 14.08 8.97
C SER A 17 -2.91 14.51 10.14
N SER A 18 -2.58 15.64 10.77
CA SER A 18 -3.46 16.28 11.73
C SER A 18 -4.82 16.61 11.09
N PRO A 19 -5.96 16.29 11.75
CA PRO A 19 -7.30 16.59 11.22
C PRO A 19 -7.51 18.07 10.88
N ASN A 20 -6.81 18.97 11.57
CA ASN A 20 -6.90 20.40 11.38
C ASN A 20 -5.91 20.96 10.34
N SER A 21 -5.11 20.11 9.68
CA SER A 21 -4.21 20.56 8.63
C SER A 21 -4.99 20.99 7.39
N THR A 22 -4.47 21.97 6.66
CA THR A 22 -5.05 22.42 5.38
C THR A 22 -5.25 21.26 4.41
N ASN A 23 -4.28 20.36 4.32
CA ASN A 23 -4.36 19.19 3.44
C ASN A 23 -5.47 18.23 3.87
N SER A 24 -5.66 18.00 5.19
CA SER A 24 -6.77 17.17 5.69
C SER A 24 -8.13 17.81 5.42
N GLN A 25 -8.26 19.12 5.57
CA GLN A 25 -9.49 19.84 5.25
C GLN A 25 -9.87 19.71 3.77
N ILE A 26 -8.90 19.92 2.86
CA ILE A 26 -9.12 19.77 1.42
C ILE A 26 -9.47 18.32 1.07
N ALA A 27 -8.71 17.34 1.57
CA ALA A 27 -8.95 15.92 1.32
C ALA A 27 -10.34 15.47 1.81
N SER A 28 -10.72 15.87 3.03
CA SER A 28 -12.04 15.60 3.60
C SER A 28 -13.16 16.23 2.78
N TYR A 29 -12.99 17.48 2.34
CA TYR A 29 -13.98 18.14 1.51
C TYR A 29 -14.18 17.39 0.20
N ILE A 30 -13.10 17.04 -0.51
CA ILE A 30 -13.17 16.31 -1.77
C ILE A 30 -13.90 14.97 -1.60
N LEU A 31 -13.54 14.18 -0.58
CA LEU A 31 -14.16 12.86 -0.34
C LEU A 31 -15.66 12.94 -0.05
N ASN A 32 -16.10 13.99 0.65
CA ASN A 32 -17.51 14.18 0.98
C ASN A 32 -18.33 14.82 -0.14
N HIS A 33 -17.68 15.41 -1.17
CA HIS A 33 -18.34 16.19 -2.21
C HIS A 33 -17.82 15.85 -3.62
N LEU A 34 -17.48 14.57 -3.89
CA LEU A 34 -16.86 14.13 -5.13
C LEU A 34 -17.63 14.61 -6.37
N GLU A 35 -18.96 14.44 -6.39
CA GLU A 35 -19.80 14.84 -7.53
C GLU A 35 -19.78 16.36 -7.77
N GLU A 36 -19.74 17.15 -6.71
CA GLU A 36 -19.66 18.58 -6.79
C GLU A 36 -18.27 19.04 -7.29
N VAL A 37 -17.21 18.44 -6.75
CA VAL A 37 -15.83 18.83 -7.08
C VAL A 37 -15.47 18.41 -8.51
N ARG A 38 -16.08 17.35 -9.04
CA ARG A 38 -15.91 16.89 -10.43
C ARG A 38 -16.10 18.00 -11.46
N ASN A 39 -17.05 18.88 -11.21
CA ASN A 39 -17.37 20.00 -12.09
C ASN A 39 -16.85 21.35 -11.60
N SER A 40 -16.09 21.40 -10.52
CA SER A 40 -15.61 22.64 -9.91
C SER A 40 -14.33 23.14 -10.56
N SER A 41 -14.13 24.46 -10.57
CA SER A 41 -12.85 25.07 -10.85
C SER A 41 -11.95 25.07 -9.62
N ILE A 42 -10.65 25.32 -9.80
CA ILE A 42 -9.71 25.47 -8.68
C ILE A 42 -10.13 26.61 -7.73
N ARG A 43 -10.77 27.67 -8.26
CA ARG A 43 -11.28 28.80 -7.47
C ARG A 43 -12.47 28.37 -6.61
N ASP A 44 -13.38 27.58 -7.19
CA ASP A 44 -14.55 27.07 -6.46
C ASP A 44 -14.11 26.16 -5.32
N LEU A 45 -13.18 25.21 -5.58
CA LEU A 45 -12.65 24.32 -4.55
C LEU A 45 -11.94 25.12 -3.44
N ALA A 46 -11.10 26.09 -3.80
CA ALA A 46 -10.41 26.93 -2.83
C ALA A 46 -11.40 27.72 -1.95
N SER A 47 -12.45 28.31 -2.55
CA SER A 47 -13.50 29.03 -1.84
C SER A 47 -14.26 28.12 -0.86
N LYS A 48 -14.62 26.92 -1.31
CA LYS A 48 -15.39 25.95 -0.50
C LYS A 48 -14.57 25.33 0.64
N CYS A 49 -13.28 25.16 0.44
CA CYS A 49 -12.36 24.73 1.49
C CYS A 49 -11.87 25.87 2.39
N TYR A 50 -12.28 27.13 2.10
CA TYR A 50 -11.81 28.34 2.81
C TYR A 50 -10.29 28.49 2.80
N VAL A 51 -9.64 28.17 1.66
CA VAL A 51 -8.19 28.22 1.51
C VAL A 51 -7.78 29.05 0.27
N SER A 52 -6.51 29.39 0.17
CA SER A 52 -5.97 30.08 -1.01
C SER A 52 -5.80 29.14 -2.21
N LEU A 53 -5.77 29.72 -3.44
CA LEU A 53 -5.43 28.96 -4.66
C LEU A 53 -4.07 28.27 -4.54
N SER A 54 -3.09 28.93 -3.92
CA SER A 54 -1.77 28.36 -3.68
C SER A 54 -1.79 27.19 -2.73
N SER A 55 -2.74 27.14 -1.79
CA SER A 55 -2.96 25.99 -0.91
C SER A 55 -3.45 24.76 -1.68
N ILE A 56 -4.39 24.95 -2.63
CA ILE A 56 -4.85 23.86 -3.50
C ILE A 56 -3.70 23.35 -4.37
N SER A 57 -2.92 24.25 -4.96
CA SER A 57 -1.76 23.87 -5.82
C SER A 57 -0.68 23.14 -5.01
N ARG A 58 -0.45 23.53 -3.73
CA ARG A 58 0.44 22.82 -2.83
C ARG A 58 -0.11 21.45 -2.48
N PHE A 59 -1.40 21.37 -2.12
CA PHE A 59 -2.08 20.11 -1.84
C PHE A 59 -1.91 19.10 -2.98
N CYS A 60 -2.12 19.51 -4.25
CA CYS A 60 -1.90 18.63 -5.40
C CYS A 60 -0.47 18.08 -5.41
N ARG A 61 0.55 18.94 -5.23
CA ARG A 61 1.96 18.50 -5.19
C ARG A 61 2.26 17.58 -4.00
N ASP A 62 1.73 17.89 -2.82
CA ASP A 62 1.90 17.05 -1.62
C ASP A 62 1.26 15.67 -1.79
N MET A 63 0.22 15.58 -2.63
CA MET A 63 -0.43 14.34 -3.02
C MET A 63 0.30 13.61 -4.17
N GLY A 64 1.40 14.16 -4.69
CA GLY A 64 2.14 13.61 -5.82
C GLY A 64 1.48 13.86 -7.18
N LEU A 65 0.61 14.87 -7.28
CA LEU A 65 -0.04 15.27 -8.52
C LEU A 65 0.67 16.49 -9.13
N ASN A 66 0.65 16.59 -10.45
CA ASN A 66 1.26 17.71 -11.16
C ASN A 66 0.53 19.04 -10.84
N ASP A 67 -0.81 19.00 -10.94
CA ASP A 67 -1.65 20.18 -10.77
C ASP A 67 -3.11 19.82 -10.45
N PHE A 68 -3.97 20.85 -10.45
CA PHE A 68 -5.39 20.70 -10.23
C PHE A 68 -6.11 20.02 -11.42
N ALA A 69 -5.59 20.08 -12.63
CA ALA A 69 -6.21 19.44 -13.78
C ALA A 69 -6.12 17.91 -13.63
N GLU A 70 -4.98 17.38 -13.22
CA GLU A 70 -4.81 15.96 -12.90
C GLU A 70 -5.70 15.53 -11.73
N LEU A 71 -5.78 16.34 -10.66
CA LEU A 71 -6.70 16.08 -9.55
C LEU A 71 -8.14 15.92 -10.04
N ARG A 72 -8.62 16.83 -10.90
CA ARG A 72 -9.97 16.80 -11.45
C ARG A 72 -10.22 15.59 -12.37
N GLU A 73 -9.24 15.22 -13.17
CA GLU A 73 -9.29 14.02 -14.00
C GLU A 73 -9.47 12.76 -13.12
N LEU A 74 -8.66 12.61 -12.09
CA LEU A 74 -8.77 11.51 -11.13
C LEU A 74 -10.11 11.51 -10.39
N ILE A 75 -10.67 12.68 -10.03
CA ILE A 75 -12.02 12.77 -9.45
C ILE A 75 -13.06 12.26 -10.44
N THR A 76 -12.92 12.62 -11.71
CA THR A 76 -13.86 12.20 -12.76
C THR A 76 -13.85 10.68 -12.99
N GLU A 77 -12.68 10.07 -12.90
CA GLU A 77 -12.51 8.62 -13.02
C GLU A 77 -12.86 7.84 -11.74
N THR A 78 -13.09 8.54 -10.63
CA THR A 78 -13.38 7.90 -9.35
C THR A 78 -14.83 7.43 -9.29
N ASP A 79 -15.02 6.12 -9.08
CA ASP A 79 -16.31 5.48 -8.82
C ASP A 79 -16.20 4.71 -7.49
N LEU A 80 -16.92 5.21 -6.46
CA LEU A 80 -16.93 4.58 -5.14
C LEU A 80 -18.06 3.55 -5.07
N LYS A 81 -17.73 2.29 -5.32
CA LYS A 81 -18.66 1.17 -5.18
C LYS A 81 -18.19 0.20 -4.10
N PHE A 82 -19.09 -0.12 -3.19
CA PHE A 82 -18.86 -1.19 -2.23
C PHE A 82 -19.32 -2.53 -2.83
N GLU A 83 -18.43 -3.52 -2.82
CA GLU A 83 -18.75 -4.86 -3.29
C GLU A 83 -19.46 -5.66 -2.20
N ILE A 84 -20.73 -5.96 -2.42
CA ILE A 84 -21.53 -6.79 -1.53
C ILE A 84 -21.11 -8.26 -1.70
N ALA A 85 -20.83 -8.91 -0.59
CA ALA A 85 -20.40 -10.32 -0.60
C ALA A 85 -21.54 -11.32 -0.87
N SER A 86 -22.78 -10.95 -0.57
CA SER A 86 -23.98 -11.78 -0.73
C SER A 86 -25.15 -10.92 -1.21
N GLU A 87 -25.98 -11.45 -2.08
CA GLU A 87 -27.23 -10.81 -2.52
C GLU A 87 -28.44 -11.26 -1.68
N SER A 88 -28.24 -12.12 -0.68
CA SER A 88 -29.28 -12.61 0.20
C SER A 88 -29.73 -11.56 1.21
N ASP A 89 -31.01 -11.49 1.52
CA ASP A 89 -31.55 -10.66 2.60
C ASP A 89 -31.41 -11.32 3.98
N ASP A 90 -31.09 -12.61 4.05
CA ASP A 90 -30.89 -13.34 5.30
C ASP A 90 -29.50 -13.08 5.91
N PRO A 91 -29.40 -12.51 7.13
CA PRO A 91 -28.13 -12.19 7.75
C PRO A 91 -27.19 -13.38 7.98
N GLU A 92 -27.73 -14.57 8.26
CA GLU A 92 -26.91 -15.78 8.45
C GLU A 92 -26.28 -16.23 7.13
N THR A 93 -27.03 -16.12 6.04
CA THR A 93 -26.53 -16.40 4.68
C THR A 93 -25.48 -15.36 4.29
N GLN A 94 -25.72 -14.06 4.53
CA GLN A 94 -24.74 -13.00 4.27
C GLN A 94 -23.39 -13.26 4.98
N LYS A 95 -23.45 -13.60 6.26
CA LYS A 95 -22.28 -13.96 7.07
C LYS A 95 -21.54 -15.17 6.48
N LYS A 96 -22.28 -16.22 6.14
CA LYS A 96 -21.73 -17.46 5.56
C LYS A 96 -21.03 -17.21 4.23
N ASP A 97 -21.67 -16.45 3.34
CA ASP A 97 -21.14 -16.12 2.01
C ASP A 97 -19.87 -15.28 2.12
N TYR A 98 -19.88 -14.26 2.99
CA TYR A 98 -18.69 -13.45 3.26
C TYR A 98 -17.52 -14.29 3.77
N LEU A 99 -17.73 -15.10 4.81
CA LEU A 99 -16.68 -15.95 5.38
C LEU A 99 -16.22 -17.03 4.39
N THR A 100 -17.10 -17.49 3.49
CA THR A 100 -16.73 -18.41 2.42
C THR A 100 -15.77 -17.74 1.42
N LYS A 101 -16.06 -16.54 0.98
CA LYS A 101 -15.15 -15.76 0.11
C LYS A 101 -13.79 -15.53 0.76
N VAL A 102 -13.76 -15.22 2.07
CA VAL A 102 -12.51 -15.07 2.82
C VAL A 102 -11.72 -16.38 2.85
N ARG A 103 -12.35 -17.50 3.20
CA ARG A 103 -11.69 -18.83 3.21
C ARG A 103 -11.12 -19.20 1.85
N GLU A 104 -11.88 -19.00 0.79
CA GLU A 104 -11.42 -19.24 -0.58
C GLU A 104 -10.21 -18.38 -0.94
N SER A 105 -10.20 -17.12 -0.50
CA SER A 105 -9.08 -16.22 -0.75
C SER A 105 -7.79 -16.68 -0.03
N LEU A 106 -7.90 -17.14 1.20
CA LEU A 106 -6.77 -17.70 1.95
C LEU A 106 -6.28 -19.02 1.32
N PHE A 107 -7.19 -19.85 0.83
CA PHE A 107 -6.82 -21.05 0.08
C PHE A 107 -6.04 -20.73 -1.19
N LEU A 108 -6.36 -19.63 -1.89
CA LEU A 108 -5.58 -19.16 -3.03
C LEU A 108 -4.15 -18.77 -2.63
N VAL A 109 -3.95 -18.13 -1.48
CA VAL A 109 -2.60 -17.85 -0.95
C VAL A 109 -1.86 -19.16 -0.68
N GLU A 110 -2.48 -20.11 0.03
CA GLU A 110 -1.89 -21.42 0.34
C GLU A 110 -1.39 -22.13 -0.93
N LYS A 111 -2.16 -22.10 -2.02
CA LYS A 111 -1.83 -22.82 -3.27
C LYS A 111 -0.81 -22.11 -4.14
N SER A 112 -0.65 -20.81 -4.00
CA SER A 112 0.12 -20.02 -4.97
C SER A 112 1.39 -19.37 -4.40
N LEU A 113 1.51 -19.26 -3.07
CA LEU A 113 2.64 -18.59 -2.45
C LEU A 113 3.93 -19.41 -2.60
N ASP A 114 4.95 -18.81 -3.21
CA ASP A 114 6.24 -19.45 -3.44
C ASP A 114 7.12 -19.42 -2.17
N MET A 115 7.17 -20.54 -1.46
CA MET A 115 7.97 -20.67 -0.22
C MET A 115 9.49 -20.57 -0.45
N LYS A 116 9.99 -20.79 -1.68
CA LYS A 116 11.42 -20.54 -2.00
C LYS A 116 11.70 -19.04 -2.03
N LYS A 117 10.77 -18.24 -2.55
CA LYS A 117 10.86 -16.78 -2.50
C LYS A 117 10.72 -16.26 -1.07
N ILE A 118 9.85 -16.84 -0.25
CA ILE A 118 9.76 -16.53 1.18
C ILE A 118 11.12 -16.79 1.86
N GLY A 119 11.76 -17.92 1.61
CA GLY A 119 13.09 -18.23 2.15
C GLY A 119 14.13 -17.16 1.78
N LYS A 120 14.19 -16.74 0.51
CA LYS A 120 15.09 -15.65 0.08
C LYS A 120 14.78 -14.31 0.77
N LEU A 121 13.49 -13.96 0.92
CA LEU A 121 13.09 -12.75 1.64
C LEU A 121 13.52 -12.81 3.11
N VAL A 122 13.36 -13.96 3.74
CA VAL A 122 13.79 -14.20 5.13
C VAL A 122 15.31 -14.04 5.29
N GLU A 123 16.11 -14.57 4.36
CA GLU A 123 17.56 -14.38 4.33
C GLU A 123 17.92 -12.89 4.14
N ASP A 124 17.19 -12.16 3.30
CA ASP A 124 17.37 -10.72 3.13
C ASP A 124 17.00 -9.96 4.41
N ILE A 125 15.88 -10.29 5.08
CA ILE A 125 15.50 -9.70 6.38
C ILE A 125 16.62 -9.89 7.42
N ASP A 126 17.23 -11.04 7.46
CA ASP A 126 18.32 -11.32 8.39
C ASP A 126 19.59 -10.52 8.07
N ARG A 127 19.96 -10.45 6.79
CA ARG A 127 21.22 -9.89 6.30
C ARG A 127 21.24 -8.35 6.30
N TYR A 128 20.13 -7.70 5.93
CA TYR A 128 20.13 -6.26 5.76
C TYR A 128 20.08 -5.53 7.10
N PRO A 129 20.94 -4.49 7.30
CA PRO A 129 20.98 -3.73 8.54
C PRO A 129 19.79 -2.80 8.70
N LYS A 130 19.26 -2.25 7.59
CA LYS A 130 18.11 -1.33 7.57
C LYS A 130 16.93 -2.00 6.86
N ILE A 131 15.80 -2.09 7.55
CA ILE A 131 14.57 -2.66 6.97
C ILE A 131 13.45 -1.62 7.04
N SER A 132 12.77 -1.45 5.93
CA SER A 132 11.54 -0.66 5.88
C SER A 132 10.39 -1.49 5.32
N VAL A 133 9.20 -1.34 5.91
CA VAL A 133 8.01 -2.05 5.49
C VAL A 133 6.94 -1.02 5.18
N PHE A 134 6.48 -0.98 3.94
CA PHE A 134 5.57 0.04 3.44
C PHE A 134 4.32 -0.56 2.78
N GLY A 135 3.30 0.24 2.69
CA GLY A 135 2.05 -0.02 2.01
C GLY A 135 1.12 1.18 2.13
N ILE A 136 -0.04 1.13 1.49
CA ILE A 136 -1.04 2.19 1.57
C ILE A 136 -2.36 1.57 2.01
N LEU A 137 -3.05 2.17 2.98
CA LEU A 137 -4.31 1.72 3.58
C LEU A 137 -4.24 0.25 4.05
N LYS A 138 -4.93 -0.66 3.37
CA LYS A 138 -4.92 -2.09 3.74
C LYS A 138 -3.52 -2.72 3.61
N GLY A 139 -2.70 -2.22 2.68
CA GLY A 139 -1.28 -2.59 2.59
C GLY A 139 -0.47 -2.06 3.76
N GLU A 140 -0.77 -0.84 4.23
CA GLU A 140 -0.17 -0.25 5.43
C GLU A 140 -0.47 -1.08 6.68
N THR A 141 -1.71 -1.56 6.83
CA THR A 141 -2.09 -2.43 7.95
C THR A 141 -1.24 -3.72 7.96
N ALA A 142 -1.01 -4.33 6.80
CA ALA A 142 -0.14 -5.49 6.68
C ALA A 142 1.33 -5.14 6.98
N ALA A 143 1.79 -3.97 6.55
CA ALA A 143 3.14 -3.47 6.84
C ALA A 143 3.38 -3.26 8.34
N ILE A 144 2.43 -2.62 9.05
CA ILE A 144 2.49 -2.41 10.50
C ILE A 144 2.46 -3.76 11.25
N ASN A 145 1.63 -4.70 10.80
CA ASN A 145 1.58 -6.03 11.40
C ASN A 145 2.92 -6.77 11.25
N LEU A 146 3.51 -6.77 10.06
CA LEU A 146 4.84 -7.36 9.84
C LEU A 146 5.91 -6.64 10.66
N GLN A 147 5.91 -5.30 10.72
CA GLN A 147 6.82 -4.52 11.55
C GLN A 147 6.77 -4.96 13.02
N THR A 148 5.56 -5.11 13.56
CA THR A 148 5.34 -5.56 14.95
C THR A 148 5.91 -6.97 15.16
N SER A 149 5.65 -7.88 14.22
CA SER A 149 6.15 -9.26 14.30
C SER A 149 7.67 -9.32 14.22
N LEU A 150 8.29 -8.54 13.33
CA LEU A 150 9.75 -8.44 13.22
C LEU A 150 10.38 -7.89 14.50
N LEU A 151 9.76 -6.89 15.13
CA LEU A 151 10.23 -6.37 16.42
C LEU A 151 10.22 -7.43 17.51
N MET A 152 9.17 -8.24 17.60
CA MET A 152 9.10 -9.37 18.56
C MET A 152 10.17 -10.44 18.27
N LEU A 153 10.65 -10.54 17.04
CA LEU A 153 11.75 -11.42 16.63
C LEU A 153 13.13 -10.76 16.74
N GLY A 154 13.21 -9.59 17.37
CA GLY A 154 14.47 -8.87 17.60
C GLY A 154 14.98 -8.08 16.39
N LYS A 155 14.16 -7.93 15.33
CA LYS A 155 14.55 -7.21 14.13
C LYS A 155 13.78 -5.89 14.02
N TYR A 156 14.46 -4.78 14.22
CA TYR A 156 13.85 -3.45 14.03
C TYR A 156 13.55 -3.19 12.56
N SER A 157 12.41 -2.62 12.28
CA SER A 157 12.03 -2.14 10.95
C SER A 157 11.29 -0.82 11.02
N HIS A 158 11.42 -0.01 9.97
CA HIS A 158 10.81 1.29 9.84
C HIS A 158 9.53 1.23 9.00
N THR A 159 8.57 2.09 9.27
CA THR A 159 7.40 2.33 8.41
C THR A 159 7.07 3.81 8.32
N GLN A 160 6.31 4.18 7.29
CA GLN A 160 5.81 5.52 7.06
C GLN A 160 4.35 5.46 6.61
N LEU A 161 3.49 6.28 7.21
CA LEU A 161 2.07 6.34 6.88
C LEU A 161 1.80 7.21 5.64
N HIS A 162 2.51 8.33 5.51
CA HIS A 162 2.37 9.21 4.36
C HIS A 162 3.00 8.60 3.10
N PHE A 163 2.21 8.44 2.05
CA PHE A 163 2.70 7.92 0.77
C PHE A 163 3.87 8.74 0.22
N SER A 164 3.77 10.08 0.24
CA SER A 164 4.86 10.96 -0.21
C SER A 164 6.16 10.74 0.58
N LYS A 165 6.07 10.42 1.88
CA LYS A 165 7.23 10.11 2.71
C LYS A 165 7.79 8.71 2.46
N GLN A 166 6.95 7.76 2.08
CA GLN A 166 7.42 6.44 1.61
C GLN A 166 8.25 6.60 0.33
N ILE A 167 7.77 7.42 -0.62
CA ILE A 167 8.51 7.70 -1.87
C ILE A 167 9.81 8.47 -1.59
N GLU A 168 9.77 9.50 -0.74
CA GLU A 168 10.96 10.24 -0.34
C GLU A 168 12.02 9.30 0.28
N TYR A 169 11.59 8.35 1.11
CA TYR A 169 12.48 7.34 1.68
C TYR A 169 13.08 6.44 0.60
N LEU A 170 12.25 5.93 -0.33
CA LEU A 170 12.70 5.10 -1.46
C LEU A 170 13.77 5.79 -2.32
N GLU A 171 13.66 7.11 -2.48
CA GLU A 171 14.62 7.91 -3.26
C GLU A 171 15.96 8.13 -2.52
N GLN A 172 15.92 8.15 -1.17
CA GLN A 172 17.09 8.40 -0.32
C GLN A 172 17.74 7.10 0.16
N ALA A 173 17.06 5.97 0.06
CA ALA A 173 17.54 4.66 0.50
C ALA A 173 18.71 4.18 -0.35
N ASP A 174 19.64 3.47 0.28
CA ASP A 174 20.89 2.99 -0.30
C ASP A 174 20.98 1.44 -0.35
N GLU A 175 22.16 0.92 -0.63
CA GLU A 175 22.42 -0.52 -0.72
C GLU A 175 22.28 -1.28 0.60
N ASP A 176 22.26 -0.60 1.73
CA ASP A 176 22.07 -1.19 3.06
C ASP A 176 20.58 -1.33 3.42
N ASP A 177 19.70 -0.77 2.59
CA ASP A 177 18.26 -0.78 2.82
C ASP A 177 17.57 -1.98 2.13
N LEU A 178 16.78 -2.70 2.90
CA LEU A 178 15.77 -3.63 2.43
C LEU A 178 14.38 -2.99 2.56
N ILE A 179 13.64 -2.89 1.47
CA ILE A 179 12.30 -2.32 1.47
C ILE A 179 11.30 -3.41 1.07
N ILE A 180 10.31 -3.65 1.92
CA ILE A 180 9.21 -4.60 1.70
C ILE A 180 7.94 -3.81 1.46
N LEU A 181 7.38 -3.89 0.24
CA LEU A 181 6.20 -3.14 -0.18
C LEU A 181 5.00 -4.05 -0.32
N PHE A 182 3.92 -3.75 0.41
CA PHE A 182 2.62 -4.40 0.27
C PHE A 182 1.72 -3.60 -0.66
N SER A 183 1.40 -4.15 -1.83
CA SER A 183 0.50 -3.55 -2.82
C SER A 183 -0.41 -4.58 -3.47
N TYR A 184 -1.61 -4.78 -2.94
CA TYR A 184 -2.54 -5.80 -3.39
C TYR A 184 -2.82 -5.75 -4.89
N THR A 185 -3.13 -4.58 -5.41
CA THR A 185 -3.43 -4.34 -6.83
C THR A 185 -2.19 -4.18 -7.71
N GLY A 186 -1.02 -4.05 -7.11
CA GLY A 186 0.25 -3.86 -7.84
C GLY A 186 0.49 -2.44 -8.36
N ILE A 187 -0.37 -1.48 -8.05
CA ILE A 187 -0.33 -0.12 -8.61
C ILE A 187 0.47 0.89 -7.79
N TYR A 188 1.25 0.45 -6.79
CA TYR A 188 1.99 1.34 -5.89
C TYR A 188 2.90 2.32 -6.65
N PHE A 189 3.59 1.87 -7.70
CA PHE A 189 4.46 2.69 -8.54
C PHE A 189 3.76 3.28 -9.78
N ASP A 190 2.48 2.93 -10.03
CA ASP A 190 1.67 3.55 -11.09
C ASP A 190 1.17 4.95 -10.69
N TYR A 191 1.35 5.34 -9.45
CA TYR A 191 1.23 6.72 -9.02
C TYR A 191 2.44 7.46 -9.56
N GLU A 192 2.37 7.92 -10.82
CA GLU A 192 3.46 8.63 -11.46
C GLU A 192 3.92 9.79 -10.58
N TYR A 193 5.09 9.59 -9.96
CA TYR A 193 5.83 10.69 -9.40
C TYR A 193 6.47 11.41 -10.59
N PRO A 194 6.14 12.67 -10.84
CA PRO A 194 6.60 13.35 -12.03
C PRO A 194 8.13 13.40 -12.04
N ASN A 195 8.72 12.72 -13.02
CA ASN A 195 10.06 12.96 -13.55
C ASN A 195 11.27 12.88 -12.60
N ARG A 196 11.20 12.19 -11.47
CA ARG A 196 12.41 11.93 -10.69
C ARG A 196 13.10 10.68 -11.27
N ARG A 197 13.96 10.90 -12.26
CA ARG A 197 14.90 9.87 -12.72
C ARG A 197 15.92 9.63 -11.60
N ILE A 198 15.97 8.40 -11.11
CA ILE A 198 17.06 7.99 -10.22
C ILE A 198 18.36 8.11 -11.02
N PRO A 199 19.38 8.83 -10.53
CA PRO A 199 20.64 8.91 -11.21
C PRO A 199 21.24 7.51 -11.44
N PRO A 200 21.79 7.20 -12.62
CA PRO A 200 22.22 5.84 -12.99
C PRO A 200 23.33 5.26 -12.11
N ASN A 201 24.03 6.08 -11.34
CA ASN A 201 25.19 5.68 -10.51
C ASN A 201 24.87 5.61 -9.01
N VAL A 202 23.63 5.74 -8.60
CA VAL A 202 23.27 5.64 -7.19
C VAL A 202 23.07 4.17 -6.82
N LYS A 203 23.76 3.75 -5.76
CA LYS A 203 23.51 2.46 -5.11
C LYS A 203 22.08 2.43 -4.59
N ARG A 204 21.33 1.39 -4.92
CA ARG A 204 19.88 1.32 -4.69
C ARG A 204 19.53 0.32 -3.60
N PRO A 205 18.42 0.56 -2.86
CA PRO A 205 17.90 -0.40 -1.91
C PRO A 205 17.46 -1.69 -2.63
N LYS A 206 17.41 -2.78 -1.90
CA LYS A 206 16.73 -3.99 -2.38
C LYS A 206 15.24 -3.89 -2.07
N VAL A 207 14.40 -3.96 -3.09
CA VAL A 207 12.95 -3.83 -2.97
C VAL A 207 12.26 -5.16 -3.28
N TRP A 208 11.53 -5.68 -2.29
CA TRP A 208 10.57 -6.77 -2.43
C TRP A 208 9.16 -6.21 -2.57
N PHE A 209 8.47 -6.62 -3.63
CA PHE A 209 7.11 -6.18 -3.92
C PHE A 209 6.14 -7.34 -3.72
N ILE A 210 5.22 -7.21 -2.75
CA ILE A 210 4.25 -8.24 -2.37
C ILE A 210 2.90 -7.89 -2.97
N THR A 211 2.37 -8.74 -3.86
CA THR A 211 1.17 -8.39 -4.64
C THR A 211 0.30 -9.58 -5.01
N GLY A 212 -1.00 -9.33 -5.13
CA GLY A 212 -1.97 -10.25 -5.72
C GLY A 212 -2.18 -10.05 -7.23
N ASN A 213 -1.42 -9.13 -7.88
CA ASN A 213 -1.56 -8.84 -9.31
C ASN A 213 -0.42 -9.44 -10.12
N THR A 214 -0.73 -10.32 -11.08
CA THR A 214 0.25 -10.93 -12.00
C THR A 214 0.76 -9.98 -13.07
N GLN A 215 0.06 -8.88 -13.32
CA GLN A 215 0.35 -7.93 -14.39
C GLN A 215 1.05 -6.67 -13.88
N VAL A 216 1.86 -6.81 -12.81
CA VAL A 216 2.65 -5.69 -12.30
C VAL A 216 3.57 -5.17 -13.38
N LYS A 217 3.48 -3.87 -13.68
CA LYS A 217 4.43 -3.23 -14.59
C LYS A 217 5.85 -3.33 -14.02
N LYS A 218 6.81 -3.65 -14.88
CA LYS A 218 8.20 -3.60 -14.48
C LYS A 218 8.56 -2.17 -14.09
N SER A 219 8.99 -2.00 -12.84
CA SER A 219 9.54 -0.76 -12.33
C SER A 219 11.01 -0.97 -12.03
N GLU A 220 11.84 0.04 -12.31
CA GLU A 220 13.27 -0.01 -11.95
C GLU A 220 13.48 -0.03 -10.43
N TYR A 221 12.44 0.26 -9.64
CA TYR A 221 12.48 0.18 -8.18
C TYR A 221 12.30 -1.24 -7.65
N ILE A 222 11.75 -2.19 -8.45
CA ILE A 222 11.41 -3.53 -7.97
C ILE A 222 12.53 -4.51 -8.36
N ASN A 223 13.15 -5.12 -7.34
CA ASN A 223 14.15 -6.19 -7.54
C ASN A 223 13.51 -7.57 -7.54
N GLU A 224 12.58 -7.81 -6.61
CA GLU A 224 11.92 -9.10 -6.43
C GLU A 224 10.41 -8.92 -6.26
N VAL A 225 9.62 -9.84 -6.81
CA VAL A 225 8.18 -9.88 -6.63
C VAL A 225 7.80 -11.17 -5.92
N LEU A 226 7.12 -11.04 -4.78
CA LEU A 226 6.42 -12.13 -4.11
C LEU A 226 4.95 -12.05 -4.50
N TYR A 227 4.54 -12.98 -5.34
CA TYR A 227 3.18 -13.05 -5.87
C TYR A 227 2.34 -14.07 -5.11
N PHE A 228 1.07 -13.76 -4.93
CA PHE A 228 0.03 -14.70 -4.49
C PHE A 228 -1.23 -14.56 -5.36
N SER A 229 -1.95 -15.66 -5.59
CA SER A 229 -3.19 -15.62 -6.37
C SER A 229 -4.30 -14.91 -5.63
N SER A 230 -5.04 -14.07 -6.34
CA SER A 230 -6.11 -13.28 -5.79
C SER A 230 -7.26 -13.12 -6.80
N ARG A 231 -8.49 -13.02 -6.31
CA ARG A 231 -9.65 -12.65 -7.12
C ARG A 231 -9.76 -11.14 -7.34
N GLN A 232 -8.87 -10.36 -6.74
CA GLN A 232 -8.87 -8.88 -6.81
C GLN A 232 -10.20 -8.26 -6.34
N ASN A 233 -10.87 -8.90 -5.36
CA ASN A 233 -12.14 -8.43 -4.80
C ASN A 233 -11.97 -7.80 -3.41
N GLN A 234 -12.93 -6.97 -2.98
CA GLN A 234 -12.89 -6.27 -1.70
C GLN A 234 -12.90 -7.19 -0.48
N PRO A 235 -13.76 -8.24 -0.41
CA PRO A 235 -13.83 -9.10 0.77
C PRO A 235 -12.52 -9.82 1.10
N SER A 236 -11.74 -10.18 0.08
CA SER A 236 -10.49 -10.94 0.23
C SER A 236 -9.28 -10.07 0.56
N HIS A 237 -9.30 -8.83 0.10
CA HIS A 237 -8.17 -7.93 0.07
C HIS A 237 -7.37 -7.83 1.39
N PRO A 238 -7.99 -7.50 2.54
CA PRO A 238 -7.20 -7.32 3.75
C PRO A 238 -6.57 -8.63 4.24
N TYR A 239 -7.30 -9.73 4.15
CA TYR A 239 -6.89 -11.01 4.76
C TYR A 239 -5.74 -11.68 4.02
N GLN A 240 -5.69 -11.58 2.69
CA GLN A 240 -4.59 -12.16 1.92
C GLN A 240 -3.26 -11.46 2.23
N LEU A 241 -3.24 -10.12 2.26
CA LEU A 241 -2.03 -9.36 2.62
C LEU A 241 -1.56 -9.66 4.04
N GLN A 242 -2.50 -9.72 5.01
CA GLN A 242 -2.19 -10.07 6.40
C GLN A 242 -1.60 -11.48 6.49
N ALA A 243 -2.24 -12.47 5.87
CA ALA A 243 -1.76 -13.84 5.88
C ALA A 243 -0.35 -13.99 5.29
N VAL A 244 -0.06 -13.27 4.18
CA VAL A 244 1.29 -13.28 3.59
C VAL A 244 2.31 -12.63 4.51
N GLY A 245 1.97 -11.51 5.16
CA GLY A 245 2.82 -10.87 6.17
C GLY A 245 3.13 -11.80 7.36
N ASP A 246 2.10 -12.48 7.86
CA ASP A 246 2.27 -13.43 8.96
C ASP A 246 3.09 -14.67 8.56
N ILE A 247 2.92 -15.19 7.33
CA ILE A 247 3.74 -16.29 6.82
C ILE A 247 5.21 -15.87 6.72
N ILE A 248 5.51 -14.64 6.30
CA ILE A 248 6.88 -14.11 6.29
C ILE A 248 7.45 -14.10 7.71
N ALA A 249 6.71 -13.57 8.69
CA ALA A 249 7.13 -13.50 10.08
C ALA A 249 7.36 -14.91 10.69
N GLN A 250 6.44 -15.84 10.47
CA GLN A 250 6.58 -17.23 10.92
C GLN A 250 7.80 -17.90 10.28
N SER A 251 8.03 -17.69 9.00
CA SER A 251 9.19 -18.24 8.29
C SER A 251 10.50 -17.66 8.84
N TYR A 252 10.53 -16.37 9.19
CA TYR A 252 11.67 -15.73 9.81
C TYR A 252 11.93 -16.28 11.23
N ALA A 253 10.88 -16.50 12.02
CA ALA A 253 11.00 -17.14 13.33
C ALA A 253 11.63 -18.54 13.23
N HIS A 254 11.17 -19.36 12.29
CA HIS A 254 11.77 -20.69 12.04
C HIS A 254 13.21 -20.61 11.57
N TYR A 255 13.56 -19.65 10.73
CA TYR A 255 14.93 -19.41 10.26
C TYR A 255 15.86 -19.08 11.44
N LEU A 256 15.45 -18.19 12.33
CA LEU A 256 16.22 -17.84 13.54
C LEU A 256 16.40 -19.05 14.49
N ALA A 257 15.34 -19.83 14.70
CA ALA A 257 15.40 -21.04 15.52
C ALA A 257 16.37 -22.09 14.91
N GLY A 258 16.45 -22.18 13.59
CA GLY A 258 17.42 -23.05 12.91
C GLY A 258 18.87 -22.62 13.11
N LYS A 259 19.15 -21.30 13.15
CA LYS A 259 20.49 -20.76 13.43
C LYS A 259 20.98 -20.97 14.86
N GLN A 260 20.06 -21.17 15.81
CA GLN A 260 20.39 -21.34 17.23
C GLN A 260 20.64 -22.80 17.59
N LYS A 261 20.38 -23.77 16.70
CA LYS A 261 20.77 -25.18 16.95
C LYS A 261 22.25 -25.30 16.68
N PRO A 262 23.05 -25.73 17.67
CA PRO A 262 24.44 -26.08 17.42
C PRO A 262 24.48 -27.22 16.39
N ASP A 263 25.47 -27.18 15.49
CA ASP A 263 25.78 -28.31 14.61
C ASP A 263 26.13 -29.51 15.52
N ASP A 264 25.21 -30.49 15.56
CA ASP A 264 25.47 -31.80 16.24
C ASP A 264 26.42 -32.66 15.39
#